data_7fe48bdd777225640863afcbeec0d453
#
_entry.id   7fe48bdd777225640863afcbeec0d453
#
_cell.length_a   1.000
_cell.length_b   1.000
_cell.length_c   1.000
_cell.angle_alpha   90.00
_cell.angle_beta   90.00
_cell.angle_gamma   90.00
#
_symmetry.space_group_name_H-M   'P 1'
#
loop_
_entity.id
_entity.type
_entity.pdbx_description
1 polymer ?
#
loop_
_entity_poly.entity_id
_entity_poly.type
_entity_poly.pdbx_seq_one_letter_code
_entity_poly.pdbx_strand_id
1 'polypeptide(L)'
;MATATRRPSSARPISGRGSDASRPSGSPRRGGVVAMQPLSSRRLLAVYALLVLGLSGLALRLAFLQLVQGRELQARARAIQTHTVAPLRQRRTIVDRMGRLVALDEERFTLWAHPRYFNIPGDKPQTIRPAADVIERLAPVLGLPPKGLEALIGNRRTGVKLATDLDPDTALRVRELGISGLDLEAYPQRIYPQGSLFANVVGFLNLERVPQAGLEQSRDRDLRRQETAFSMRRGADGTPLPDGIQAGSLYGDDLRLQLTLDSRLQQVAVQALSKQVKQWHAKRGAALVMDARSGEMLALVSTPSYNPNRFWGFNPGLFREWSVQDLYEPGSTFKPINLAIALQEKAIDPHGRVNDVGQLSIGGWPIFNNDHSAHGVIDFPTVLQVSSNVGMVQAMSRV
;
A
#
# COMPACT_ATOMS: atom_id res chain seq x y z
N MET A 1 50.48 5.09 14.37
CA MET A 1 51.29 4.66 15.53
C MET A 1 51.11 3.17 15.67
N ALA A 2 52.03 2.47 15.15
CA ALA A 2 53.08 1.62 15.76
C ALA A 2 52.55 0.21 16.05
N THR A 3 52.83 -0.75 15.18
CA THR A 3 53.96 -1.72 15.22
C THR A 3 53.92 -2.64 16.43
N ALA A 4 54.00 -3.94 16.36
CA ALA A 4 55.05 -4.81 15.86
C ALA A 4 54.67 -6.28 16.09
N THR A 5 54.83 -7.12 15.12
CA THR A 5 55.85 -8.17 14.93
C THR A 5 56.31 -8.93 16.17
N ARG A 6 56.24 -10.27 16.10
CA ARG A 6 57.40 -11.17 16.27
C ARG A 6 57.04 -12.66 16.11
N ARG A 7 57.67 -13.29 15.16
CA ARG A 7 58.21 -14.68 15.18
C ARG A 7 59.58 -14.64 15.91
N PRO A 8 60.37 -15.72 16.04
CA PRO A 8 60.22 -17.19 16.06
C PRO A 8 61.05 -17.84 17.20
N SER A 9 61.27 -19.12 17.18
CA SER A 9 62.45 -19.84 17.65
C SER A 9 62.11 -21.23 18.14
N SER A 10 62.58 -22.27 17.45
CA SER A 10 63.85 -23.03 17.49
C SER A 10 63.94 -23.88 18.75
N ALA A 11 64.17 -25.10 18.65
CA ALA A 11 65.24 -25.96 18.35
C ALA A 11 65.35 -27.13 19.36
N ARG A 12 65.47 -28.34 18.86
CA ARG A 12 66.41 -29.43 19.13
C ARG A 12 67.00 -29.62 20.57
N PRO A 13 67.73 -30.76 20.77
CA PRO A 13 67.54 -32.22 20.62
C PRO A 13 67.96 -32.98 21.93
N ILE A 14 68.16 -34.30 21.90
CA ILE A 14 69.19 -35.10 22.63
C ILE A 14 68.67 -36.55 22.75
N SER A 15 69.16 -37.50 22.10
CA SER A 15 70.34 -38.38 22.20
C SER A 15 70.20 -39.50 23.23
N GLY A 16 70.52 -40.66 22.78
CA GLY A 16 71.19 -41.66 23.61
C GLY A 16 70.81 -43.09 23.32
N ARG A 17 71.74 -43.79 22.59
CA ARG A 17 72.38 -45.06 22.87
C ARG A 17 71.51 -46.23 23.25
N GLY A 18 71.71 -47.42 22.79
CA GLY A 18 72.82 -48.10 22.17
C GLY A 18 72.55 -49.57 22.10
N SER A 19 73.38 -50.22 21.29
CA SER A 19 73.89 -51.56 21.32
C SER A 19 72.87 -52.72 21.14
N ASP A 20 73.04 -53.72 20.40
CA ASP A 20 74.16 -54.42 19.81
C ASP A 20 73.60 -55.63 19.02
N ALA A 21 74.29 -55.97 17.98
CA ALA A 21 74.59 -57.29 17.48
C ALA A 21 73.48 -58.25 17.02
N SER A 22 73.38 -58.49 15.74
CA SER A 22 73.89 -59.75 15.10
C SER A 22 73.44 -59.82 13.65
N ARG A 23 74.42 -59.96 12.76
CA ARG A 23 74.23 -60.38 11.36
C ARG A 23 73.79 -61.84 11.30
N PRO A 24 72.99 -62.24 10.30
CA PRO A 24 73.63 -62.95 9.21
C PRO A 24 73.21 -62.53 7.80
N SER A 25 74.11 -62.75 6.92
CA SER A 25 74.19 -62.72 5.48
C SER A 25 72.94 -63.23 4.76
N GLY A 26 72.37 -62.39 3.88
CA GLY A 26 71.40 -62.80 2.91
C GLY A 26 71.56 -61.98 1.63
N SER A 27 71.93 -62.64 0.55
CA SER A 27 72.22 -62.18 -0.79
C SER A 27 71.30 -61.09 -1.33
N PRO A 28 71.78 -60.17 -2.18
CA PRO A 28 70.98 -59.16 -2.78
C PRO A 28 70.04 -59.75 -3.84
N ARG A 29 68.74 -59.78 -3.54
CA ARG A 29 67.75 -59.93 -4.59
C ARG A 29 67.83 -58.71 -5.49
N ARG A 30 68.25 -58.93 -6.71
CA ARG A 30 68.16 -57.98 -7.82
C ARG A 30 66.71 -57.59 -7.94
N GLY A 31 66.35 -56.33 -7.62
CA GLY A 31 65.09 -55.71 -7.98
C GLY A 31 64.98 -55.70 -9.51
N GLY A 32 64.04 -56.49 -10.00
CA GLY A 32 63.68 -56.46 -11.41
C GLY A 32 63.19 -55.07 -11.80
N VAL A 33 63.93 -54.32 -12.53
CA VAL A 33 63.49 -53.20 -13.29
C VAL A 33 62.35 -53.73 -14.22
N VAL A 34 61.12 -53.44 -13.94
CA VAL A 34 60.04 -53.71 -14.89
C VAL A 34 60.38 -52.89 -16.11
N ALA A 35 60.90 -53.53 -17.14
CA ALA A 35 61.15 -52.93 -18.44
C ALA A 35 59.78 -52.56 -18.98
N MET A 36 59.44 -51.27 -18.92
CA MET A 36 58.30 -50.75 -19.64
C MET A 36 58.52 -51.08 -21.14
N GLN A 37 57.74 -52.00 -21.63
CA GLN A 37 57.70 -52.29 -23.08
C GLN A 37 57.41 -50.98 -23.82
N PRO A 38 58.17 -50.62 -24.89
CA PRO A 38 57.92 -49.43 -25.65
C PRO A 38 56.59 -49.60 -26.30
N LEU A 39 55.66 -48.66 -25.93
CA LEU A 39 54.34 -48.57 -26.55
C LEU A 39 54.54 -48.50 -28.05
N SER A 40 53.96 -49.43 -28.80
CA SER A 40 54.07 -49.42 -30.24
C SER A 40 53.52 -48.09 -30.78
N SER A 41 54.25 -47.45 -31.66
CA SER A 41 53.89 -46.16 -32.29
C SER A 41 52.49 -46.16 -32.86
N ARG A 42 52.02 -47.32 -33.33
CA ARG A 42 50.64 -47.52 -33.82
C ARG A 42 49.56 -47.35 -32.71
N ARG A 43 49.82 -47.82 -31.48
CA ARG A 43 48.93 -47.67 -30.33
C ARG A 43 48.88 -46.22 -29.85
N LEU A 44 50.03 -45.51 -29.81
CA LEU A 44 50.11 -44.10 -29.52
C LEU A 44 49.35 -43.28 -30.55
N LEU A 45 49.50 -43.59 -31.81
CA LEU A 45 48.83 -42.88 -32.93
C LEU A 45 47.28 -43.12 -32.88
N ALA A 46 46.86 -44.33 -32.51
CA ALA A 46 45.45 -44.66 -32.33
C ALA A 46 44.83 -43.86 -31.16
N VAL A 47 45.51 -43.76 -30.00
CA VAL A 47 45.08 -42.99 -28.85
C VAL A 47 45.03 -41.48 -29.21
N TYR A 48 46.05 -40.99 -29.90
CA TYR A 48 46.08 -39.59 -30.35
C TYR A 48 44.95 -39.28 -31.34
N ALA A 49 44.68 -40.15 -32.31
CA ALA A 49 43.62 -40.00 -33.25
C ALA A 49 42.24 -39.99 -32.56
N LEU A 50 42.02 -40.85 -31.56
CA LEU A 50 40.80 -40.91 -30.79
C LEU A 50 40.60 -39.64 -29.91
N LEU A 51 41.68 -39.11 -29.35
CA LEU A 51 41.69 -37.84 -28.61
C LEU A 51 41.35 -36.65 -29.54
N VAL A 52 41.97 -36.56 -30.69
CA VAL A 52 41.70 -35.52 -31.70
C VAL A 52 40.26 -35.60 -32.17
N LEU A 53 39.76 -36.81 -32.44
CA LEU A 53 38.35 -37.03 -32.89
C LEU A 53 37.37 -36.62 -31.78
N GLY A 54 37.66 -36.96 -30.51
CA GLY A 54 36.88 -36.53 -29.34
C GLY A 54 36.85 -35.01 -29.16
N LEU A 55 38.02 -34.36 -29.24
CA LEU A 55 38.13 -32.91 -29.14
C LEU A 55 37.43 -32.20 -30.32
N SER A 56 37.59 -32.73 -31.52
CA SER A 56 36.87 -32.18 -32.71
C SER A 56 35.38 -32.30 -32.57
N GLY A 57 34.88 -33.46 -32.09
CA GLY A 57 33.47 -33.64 -31.80
C GLY A 57 32.95 -32.66 -30.71
N LEU A 58 33.72 -32.43 -29.67
CA LEU A 58 33.37 -31.45 -28.63
C LEU A 58 33.35 -30.01 -29.20
N ALA A 59 34.38 -29.66 -30.00
CA ALA A 59 34.43 -28.33 -30.62
C ALA A 59 33.26 -28.10 -31.61
N LEU A 60 32.90 -29.10 -32.43
CA LEU A 60 31.74 -29.04 -33.28
C LEU A 60 30.42 -28.91 -32.48
N ARG A 61 30.29 -29.65 -31.40
CA ARG A 61 29.12 -29.55 -30.53
C ARG A 61 29.05 -28.17 -29.86
N LEU A 62 30.17 -27.64 -29.42
CA LEU A 62 30.19 -26.28 -28.83
C LEU A 62 29.84 -25.22 -29.87
N ALA A 63 30.40 -25.31 -31.07
CA ALA A 63 30.04 -24.42 -32.17
C ALA A 63 28.56 -24.50 -32.53
N PHE A 64 27.99 -25.70 -32.57
CA PHE A 64 26.55 -25.88 -32.80
C PHE A 64 25.70 -25.23 -31.71
N LEU A 65 26.06 -25.43 -30.45
CA LEU A 65 25.36 -24.82 -29.31
C LEU A 65 25.44 -23.29 -29.34
N GLN A 66 26.61 -22.72 -29.68
CA GLN A 66 26.80 -21.27 -29.72
C GLN A 66 26.22 -20.60 -30.95
N LEU A 67 26.41 -21.19 -32.14
CA LEU A 67 26.03 -20.54 -33.40
C LEU A 67 24.58 -20.85 -33.82
N VAL A 68 24.12 -22.08 -33.60
CA VAL A 68 22.79 -22.51 -34.02
C VAL A 68 21.75 -22.35 -32.91
N GLN A 69 22.05 -22.84 -31.71
CA GLN A 69 21.12 -22.81 -30.57
C GLN A 69 21.33 -21.62 -29.63
N GLY A 70 22.38 -20.82 -29.84
CA GLY A 70 22.74 -19.72 -28.90
C GLY A 70 21.63 -18.72 -28.70
N ARG A 71 20.91 -18.33 -29.75
CA ARG A 71 19.78 -17.39 -29.65
C ARG A 71 18.61 -17.96 -28.82
N GLU A 72 18.28 -19.22 -29.08
CA GLU A 72 17.17 -19.89 -28.38
C GLU A 72 17.51 -20.15 -26.91
N LEU A 73 18.72 -20.59 -26.60
CA LEU A 73 19.20 -20.80 -25.24
C LEU A 73 19.27 -19.50 -24.47
N GLN A 74 19.71 -18.40 -25.10
CA GLN A 74 19.69 -17.06 -24.50
C GLN A 74 18.25 -16.58 -24.25
N ALA A 75 17.32 -16.82 -25.18
CA ALA A 75 15.92 -16.47 -24.97
C ALA A 75 15.30 -17.24 -23.79
N ARG A 76 15.59 -18.55 -23.71
CA ARG A 76 15.15 -19.39 -22.57
C ARG A 76 15.78 -18.94 -21.24
N ALA A 77 17.06 -18.62 -21.23
CA ALA A 77 17.73 -18.12 -20.04
C ALA A 77 17.16 -16.77 -19.59
N ARG A 78 16.90 -15.86 -20.53
CA ARG A 78 16.23 -14.59 -20.24
C ARG A 78 14.82 -14.80 -19.70
N ALA A 79 14.03 -15.71 -20.28
CA ALA A 79 12.68 -16.01 -19.83
C ALA A 79 12.65 -16.55 -18.38
N ILE A 80 13.64 -17.36 -17.99
CA ILE A 80 13.77 -17.88 -16.62
C ILE A 80 14.25 -16.79 -15.67
N GLN A 81 15.15 -15.91 -16.11
CA GLN A 81 15.73 -14.84 -15.30
C GLN A 81 14.83 -13.61 -15.19
N THR A 82 13.90 -13.42 -16.13
CA THR A 82 13.02 -12.24 -16.17
C THR A 82 11.73 -12.53 -15.43
N HIS A 83 11.52 -11.86 -14.32
CA HIS A 83 10.25 -11.85 -13.60
C HIS A 83 9.53 -10.53 -13.87
N THR A 84 8.29 -10.62 -14.31
CA THR A 84 7.43 -9.45 -14.38
C THR A 84 6.98 -9.10 -12.96
N VAL A 85 7.45 -7.98 -12.46
CA VAL A 85 7.00 -7.44 -11.18
C VAL A 85 5.83 -6.51 -11.50
N ALA A 86 4.63 -6.92 -11.08
CA ALA A 86 3.51 -6.01 -11.04
C ALA A 86 3.74 -5.09 -9.82
N PRO A 87 3.88 -3.77 -10.03
CA PRO A 87 4.00 -2.87 -8.90
C PRO A 87 2.76 -2.96 -8.01
N LEU A 88 2.95 -2.72 -6.72
CA LEU A 88 1.83 -2.63 -5.78
C LEU A 88 0.90 -1.53 -6.27
N ARG A 89 -0.35 -1.88 -6.59
CA ARG A 89 -1.36 -0.93 -7.10
C ARG A 89 -1.66 0.14 -6.05
N GLN A 90 -0.79 1.13 -5.96
CA GLN A 90 -0.98 2.27 -5.08
C GLN A 90 -2.01 3.24 -5.67
N ARG A 91 -2.77 3.88 -4.80
CA ARG A 91 -3.68 4.96 -5.18
C ARG A 91 -3.00 6.31 -4.97
N ARG A 92 -3.38 7.32 -5.75
CA ARG A 92 -2.89 8.68 -5.59
C ARG A 92 -3.24 9.21 -4.21
N THR A 93 -2.32 9.99 -3.66
CA THR A 93 -2.52 10.69 -2.39
C THR A 93 -3.62 11.73 -2.53
N ILE A 94 -4.48 11.84 -1.50
CA ILE A 94 -5.42 12.94 -1.38
C ILE A 94 -4.84 13.93 -0.36
N VAL A 95 -4.82 15.21 -0.72
CA VAL A 95 -4.34 16.29 0.13
C VAL A 95 -5.37 17.40 0.26
N ASP A 96 -5.33 18.15 1.36
CA ASP A 96 -6.13 19.35 1.54
C ASP A 96 -5.59 20.50 0.67
N ARG A 97 -6.25 21.68 0.72
CA ARG A 97 -5.84 22.85 -0.06
C ARG A 97 -4.42 23.33 0.26
N MET A 98 -3.90 23.01 1.45
CA MET A 98 -2.55 23.39 1.90
C MET A 98 -1.53 22.27 1.71
N GLY A 99 -1.90 21.17 1.02
CA GLY A 99 -1.02 20.03 0.78
C GLY A 99 -0.89 19.07 1.96
N ARG A 100 -1.70 19.19 3.02
CA ARG A 100 -1.68 18.24 4.14
C ARG A 100 -2.32 16.93 3.75
N LEU A 101 -1.75 15.84 4.23
CA LEU A 101 -2.22 14.49 3.93
C LEU A 101 -3.63 14.23 4.47
N VAL A 102 -4.51 13.78 3.61
CA VAL A 102 -5.88 13.37 3.93
C VAL A 102 -6.06 11.86 3.74
N ALA A 103 -5.52 11.32 2.67
CA ALA A 103 -5.45 9.87 2.43
C ALA A 103 -4.20 9.52 1.64
N LEU A 104 -3.52 8.43 2.02
CA LEU A 104 -2.35 7.90 1.32
C LEU A 104 -2.33 6.38 1.41
N ASP A 105 -1.55 5.76 0.54
CA ASP A 105 -1.23 4.33 0.65
C ASP A 105 0.12 4.19 1.36
N GLU A 106 0.17 3.39 2.42
CA GLU A 106 1.39 2.94 3.07
C GLU A 106 1.68 1.49 2.71
N GLU A 107 2.94 1.14 2.58
CA GLU A 107 3.35 -0.24 2.41
C GLU A 107 3.25 -0.96 3.75
N ARG A 108 2.54 -2.08 3.75
CA ARG A 108 2.38 -2.98 4.90
C ARG A 108 2.72 -4.39 4.50
N PHE A 109 3.02 -5.23 5.47
CA PHE A 109 3.45 -6.59 5.21
C PHE A 109 2.61 -7.61 5.95
N THR A 110 2.35 -8.73 5.25
CA THR A 110 1.84 -9.96 5.85
C THR A 110 3.00 -10.93 6.01
N LEU A 111 3.19 -11.46 7.19
CA LEU A 111 4.19 -12.48 7.46
C LEU A 111 3.59 -13.86 7.33
N TRP A 112 4.14 -14.64 6.42
CA TRP A 112 3.81 -16.04 6.20
C TRP A 112 4.92 -16.94 6.72
N ALA A 113 4.56 -18.10 7.28
CA ALA A 113 5.49 -19.12 7.71
C ALA A 113 5.29 -20.40 6.90
N HIS A 114 6.41 -21.01 6.56
CA HIS A 114 6.51 -22.29 5.88
C HIS A 114 7.40 -23.25 6.70
N PRO A 115 6.88 -23.86 7.80
CA PRO A 115 7.69 -24.60 8.74
C PRO A 115 8.56 -25.70 8.14
N ARG A 116 8.12 -26.29 7.02
CA ARG A 116 8.92 -27.32 6.29
C ARG A 116 10.24 -26.80 5.72
N TYR A 117 10.44 -25.48 5.69
CA TYR A 117 11.65 -24.83 5.17
C TYR A 117 12.39 -24.02 6.24
N PHE A 118 12.01 -24.14 7.50
CA PHE A 118 12.67 -23.40 8.57
C PHE A 118 14.15 -23.75 8.65
N ASN A 119 15.00 -22.76 8.42
CA ASN A 119 16.44 -22.86 8.57
C ASN A 119 16.94 -21.52 9.13
N ILE A 120 17.95 -21.61 10.00
CA ILE A 120 18.49 -20.43 10.69
C ILE A 120 19.88 -20.14 10.11
N PRO A 121 20.29 -18.88 9.98
CA PRO A 121 21.63 -18.52 9.49
C PRO A 121 22.74 -19.28 10.25
N GLY A 122 23.65 -19.89 9.49
CA GLY A 122 24.75 -20.72 10.02
C GLY A 122 24.45 -22.23 10.05
N ASP A 123 23.20 -22.64 9.85
CA ASP A 123 22.88 -24.07 9.70
C ASP A 123 23.26 -24.59 8.30
N LYS A 124 23.42 -25.94 8.21
CA LYS A 124 23.54 -26.59 6.90
C LYS A 124 22.24 -26.38 6.10
N PRO A 125 22.29 -26.19 4.76
CA PRO A 125 21.11 -25.90 3.94
C PRO A 125 19.95 -26.90 4.03
N GLN A 126 20.23 -28.14 4.42
CA GLN A 126 19.24 -29.22 4.54
C GLN A 126 18.66 -29.36 5.95
N THR A 127 19.14 -28.56 6.93
CA THR A 127 18.64 -28.61 8.31
C THR A 127 17.28 -27.95 8.39
N ILE A 128 16.27 -28.70 8.87
CA ILE A 128 14.96 -28.14 9.17
C ILE A 128 14.86 -27.95 10.67
N ARG A 129 14.66 -26.71 11.12
CA ARG A 129 14.53 -26.37 12.53
C ARG A 129 13.08 -26.59 13.03
N PRO A 130 12.93 -27.02 14.28
CA PRO A 130 11.62 -27.00 14.94
C PRO A 130 11.01 -25.60 14.95
N ALA A 131 9.68 -25.51 14.90
CA ALA A 131 8.99 -24.23 14.95
C ALA A 131 9.31 -23.42 16.22
N ALA A 132 9.54 -24.10 17.36
CA ALA A 132 9.87 -23.48 18.63
C ALA A 132 11.15 -22.62 18.53
N ASP A 133 12.21 -23.12 17.87
CA ASP A 133 13.50 -22.38 17.72
C ASP A 133 13.31 -21.09 16.91
N VAL A 134 12.45 -21.12 15.90
CA VAL A 134 12.14 -19.95 15.06
C VAL A 134 11.24 -18.96 15.81
N ILE A 135 10.26 -19.47 16.56
CA ILE A 135 9.34 -18.65 17.34
C ILE A 135 10.08 -17.88 18.44
N GLU A 136 11.06 -18.50 19.11
CA GLU A 136 11.87 -17.85 20.14
C GLU A 136 12.57 -16.59 19.61
N ARG A 137 13.05 -16.62 18.36
CA ARG A 137 13.70 -15.46 17.71
C ARG A 137 12.70 -14.47 17.14
N LEU A 138 11.56 -14.95 16.67
CA LEU A 138 10.55 -14.13 15.97
C LEU A 138 9.63 -13.37 16.94
N ALA A 139 9.26 -13.98 18.06
CA ALA A 139 8.31 -13.44 19.03
C ALA A 139 8.70 -12.05 19.56
N PRO A 140 9.96 -11.77 19.94
CA PRO A 140 10.37 -10.45 20.41
C PRO A 140 10.31 -9.39 19.29
N VAL A 141 10.56 -9.76 18.03
CA VAL A 141 10.52 -8.86 16.89
C VAL A 141 9.09 -8.44 16.57
N LEU A 142 8.13 -9.37 16.68
CA LEU A 142 6.72 -9.12 16.44
C LEU A 142 5.98 -8.54 17.65
N GLY A 143 6.59 -8.58 18.85
CA GLY A 143 5.91 -8.20 20.09
C GLY A 143 4.74 -9.13 20.44
N LEU A 144 4.75 -10.37 19.95
CA LEU A 144 3.69 -11.36 20.16
C LEU A 144 4.13 -12.46 21.14
N PRO A 145 3.21 -13.00 21.94
CA PRO A 145 3.54 -14.09 22.86
C PRO A 145 3.89 -15.37 22.08
N PRO A 146 4.99 -16.08 22.46
CA PRO A 146 5.43 -17.30 21.77
C PRO A 146 4.33 -18.36 21.64
N LYS A 147 3.56 -18.59 22.70
CA LYS A 147 2.43 -19.54 22.69
C LYS A 147 1.36 -19.22 21.64
N GLY A 148 1.15 -17.92 21.35
CA GLY A 148 0.23 -17.51 20.31
C GLY A 148 0.73 -17.89 18.91
N LEU A 149 2.01 -17.72 18.65
CA LEU A 149 2.66 -18.09 17.39
C LEU A 149 2.69 -19.62 17.21
N GLU A 150 2.95 -20.37 18.29
CA GLU A 150 2.89 -21.84 18.30
C GLU A 150 1.48 -22.34 17.93
N ALA A 151 0.46 -21.76 18.54
CA ALA A 151 -0.92 -22.10 18.25
C ALA A 151 -1.31 -21.83 16.78
N LEU A 152 -0.81 -20.74 16.19
CA LEU A 152 -1.02 -20.41 14.79
C LEU A 152 -0.35 -21.42 13.86
N ILE A 153 0.89 -21.80 14.15
CA ILE A 153 1.64 -22.79 13.36
C ILE A 153 1.00 -24.18 13.50
N GLY A 154 0.76 -24.61 14.73
CA GLY A 154 0.20 -25.94 15.03
C GLY A 154 0.94 -27.05 14.26
N ASN A 155 0.18 -27.95 13.62
CA ASN A 155 0.72 -29.03 12.80
C ASN A 155 0.88 -28.67 11.31
N ARG A 156 0.72 -27.38 10.94
CA ARG A 156 0.80 -26.95 9.54
C ARG A 156 2.25 -26.92 9.06
N ARG A 157 2.46 -27.40 7.84
CA ARG A 157 3.81 -27.44 7.25
C ARG A 157 4.15 -26.26 6.36
N THR A 158 3.14 -25.49 5.89
CA THR A 158 3.33 -24.38 4.97
C THR A 158 2.11 -23.47 4.96
N GLY A 159 2.27 -22.23 4.53
CA GLY A 159 1.18 -21.28 4.29
C GLY A 159 0.47 -20.82 5.56
N VAL A 160 1.21 -20.64 6.65
CA VAL A 160 0.65 -20.17 7.92
C VAL A 160 0.82 -18.65 8.00
N LYS A 161 -0.29 -17.91 8.09
CA LYS A 161 -0.26 -16.48 8.33
C LYS A 161 0.02 -16.22 9.80
N LEU A 162 1.18 -15.64 10.11
CA LEU A 162 1.61 -15.36 11.48
C LEU A 162 1.19 -13.97 11.95
N ALA A 163 1.32 -12.97 11.08
CA ALA A 163 0.98 -11.59 11.40
C ALA A 163 0.54 -10.85 10.14
N THR A 164 -0.28 -9.82 10.32
CA THR A 164 -0.70 -8.88 9.27
C THR A 164 -0.45 -7.46 9.75
N ASP A 165 -0.48 -6.50 8.83
CA ASP A 165 -0.35 -5.07 9.13
C ASP A 165 0.98 -4.70 9.78
N LEU A 166 2.05 -5.44 9.40
CA LEU A 166 3.40 -5.11 9.85
C LEU A 166 3.90 -3.87 9.12
N ASP A 167 4.44 -2.94 9.90
CA ASP A 167 5.12 -1.77 9.38
C ASP A 167 6.46 -2.14 8.71
N PRO A 168 7.02 -1.27 7.84
CA PRO A 168 8.27 -1.53 7.13
C PRO A 168 9.47 -1.83 8.05
N ASP A 169 9.55 -1.16 9.22
CA ASP A 169 10.65 -1.35 10.16
C ASP A 169 10.59 -2.73 10.82
N THR A 170 9.40 -3.17 11.21
CA THR A 170 9.19 -4.53 11.74
C THR A 170 9.44 -5.58 10.67
N ALA A 171 9.01 -5.35 9.43
CA ALA A 171 9.28 -6.25 8.31
C ALA A 171 10.79 -6.35 8.01
N LEU A 172 11.52 -5.23 8.09
CA LEU A 172 12.98 -5.22 7.95
C LEU A 172 13.65 -6.06 9.05
N ARG A 173 13.27 -5.87 10.31
CA ARG A 173 13.80 -6.67 11.43
C ARG A 173 13.52 -8.17 11.26
N VAL A 174 12.34 -8.53 10.77
CA VAL A 174 12.04 -9.95 10.45
C VAL A 174 12.95 -10.46 9.35
N ARG A 175 13.23 -9.66 8.30
CA ARG A 175 14.11 -10.04 7.19
C ARG A 175 15.56 -10.19 7.64
N GLU A 176 16.02 -9.34 8.58
CA GLU A 176 17.36 -9.38 9.17
C GLU A 176 17.61 -10.64 10.00
N LEU A 177 16.57 -11.31 10.50
CA LEU A 177 16.75 -12.62 11.14
C LEU A 177 17.29 -13.68 10.17
N GLY A 178 17.14 -13.48 8.86
CA GLY A 178 17.66 -14.37 7.82
C GLY A 178 17.09 -15.79 7.86
N ILE A 179 15.92 -15.99 8.47
CA ILE A 179 15.31 -17.30 8.67
C ILE A 179 14.60 -17.72 7.37
N SER A 180 15.05 -18.83 6.79
CA SER A 180 14.37 -19.42 5.64
C SER A 180 13.00 -19.97 6.04
N GLY A 181 12.03 -19.86 5.14
CA GLY A 181 10.65 -20.27 5.40
C GLY A 181 9.80 -19.20 6.08
N LEU A 182 10.33 -17.98 6.24
CA LEU A 182 9.55 -16.77 6.55
C LEU A 182 9.47 -15.91 5.29
N ASP A 183 8.25 -15.67 4.82
CA ASP A 183 7.98 -14.85 3.65
C ASP A 183 7.18 -13.60 4.04
N LEU A 184 7.65 -12.45 3.57
CA LEU A 184 7.00 -11.15 3.75
C LEU A 184 6.33 -10.74 2.44
N GLU A 185 5.02 -10.75 2.44
CA GLU A 185 4.18 -10.29 1.35
C GLU A 185 3.81 -8.83 1.56
N ALA A 186 4.33 -7.94 0.72
CA ALA A 186 4.02 -6.52 0.76
C ALA A 186 2.66 -6.25 0.12
N TYR A 187 1.88 -5.38 0.75
CA TYR A 187 0.63 -4.86 0.19
C TYR A 187 0.44 -3.39 0.55
N PRO A 188 -0.21 -2.58 -0.30
CA PRO A 188 -0.52 -1.20 0.03
C PRO A 188 -1.78 -1.15 0.89
N GLN A 189 -1.70 -0.45 2.02
CA GLN A 189 -2.84 -0.15 2.89
C GLN A 189 -3.23 1.31 2.77
N ARG A 190 -4.51 1.57 2.54
CA ARG A 190 -5.04 2.94 2.51
C ARG A 190 -5.19 3.47 3.92
N ILE A 191 -4.53 4.57 4.22
CA ILE A 191 -4.52 5.22 5.53
C ILE A 191 -5.11 6.62 5.42
N TYR A 192 -5.88 6.99 6.44
CA TYR A 192 -6.51 8.28 6.60
C TYR A 192 -5.96 8.95 7.87
N PRO A 193 -4.84 9.70 7.77
CA PRO A 193 -4.09 10.19 8.94
C PRO A 193 -4.92 11.09 9.86
N GLN A 194 -5.90 11.80 9.31
CA GLN A 194 -6.75 12.72 10.07
C GLN A 194 -8.03 12.04 10.63
N GLY A 195 -8.09 10.70 10.55
CA GLY A 195 -9.20 9.93 11.12
C GLY A 195 -10.56 10.34 10.57
N SER A 196 -11.49 10.70 11.45
CA SER A 196 -12.88 11.03 11.09
C SER A 196 -13.06 12.42 10.44
N LEU A 197 -12.00 13.25 10.39
CA LEU A 197 -12.12 14.66 10.00
C LEU A 197 -12.70 14.85 8.59
N PHE A 198 -12.32 14.00 7.65
CA PHE A 198 -12.76 14.05 6.25
C PHE A 198 -13.58 12.82 5.84
N ALA A 199 -13.95 11.96 6.79
CA ALA A 199 -14.51 10.65 6.49
C ALA A 199 -15.73 10.69 5.56
N ASN A 200 -16.68 11.57 5.82
CA ASN A 200 -17.90 11.65 5.01
C ASN A 200 -17.67 12.18 3.59
N VAL A 201 -16.62 13.01 3.40
CA VAL A 201 -16.26 13.54 2.08
C VAL A 201 -15.37 12.56 1.32
N VAL A 202 -14.31 12.09 1.97
CA VAL A 202 -13.30 11.23 1.32
C VAL A 202 -13.79 9.80 1.16
N GLY A 203 -14.53 9.29 2.14
CA GLY A 203 -14.97 7.90 2.14
C GLY A 203 -13.86 6.95 2.59
N PHE A 204 -13.93 5.70 2.13
CA PHE A 204 -12.97 4.67 2.48
C PHE A 204 -12.93 3.53 1.45
N LEU A 205 -11.89 2.73 1.55
CA LEU A 205 -11.78 1.43 0.89
C LEU A 205 -12.09 0.31 1.89
N ASN A 206 -12.76 -0.75 1.44
CA ASN A 206 -12.92 -1.96 2.25
C ASN A 206 -11.59 -2.75 2.33
N LEU A 207 -11.61 -3.89 3.01
CA LEU A 207 -10.41 -4.74 3.18
C LEU A 207 -9.88 -5.29 1.84
N GLU A 208 -10.73 -5.47 0.84
CA GLU A 208 -10.38 -5.87 -0.52
C GLU A 208 -9.96 -4.68 -1.40
N ARG A 209 -9.79 -3.49 -0.79
CA ARG A 209 -9.42 -2.23 -1.47
C ARG A 209 -10.45 -1.75 -2.51
N VAL A 210 -11.70 -2.15 -2.35
CA VAL A 210 -12.82 -1.67 -3.16
C VAL A 210 -13.37 -0.40 -2.53
N PRO A 211 -13.50 0.72 -3.28
CA PRO A 211 -14.03 1.97 -2.76
C PRO A 211 -15.51 1.85 -2.42
N GLN A 212 -15.90 2.32 -1.23
CA GLN A 212 -17.24 2.15 -0.69
C GLN A 212 -18.04 3.46 -0.64
N ALA A 213 -17.38 4.59 -0.47
CA ALA A 213 -18.04 5.88 -0.26
C ALA A 213 -17.17 7.05 -0.70
N GLY A 214 -17.77 8.25 -0.75
CA GLY A 214 -17.09 9.53 -0.91
C GLY A 214 -16.26 9.68 -2.18
N LEU A 215 -15.19 10.44 -2.09
CA LEU A 215 -14.26 10.68 -3.19
C LEU A 215 -13.51 9.42 -3.61
N GLU A 216 -13.24 8.51 -2.67
CA GLU A 216 -12.63 7.21 -3.00
C GLU A 216 -13.47 6.46 -4.03
N GLN A 217 -14.81 6.54 -3.93
CA GLN A 217 -15.73 5.90 -4.86
C GLN A 217 -15.97 6.77 -6.10
N SER A 218 -16.32 8.04 -5.92
CA SER A 218 -16.74 8.91 -7.03
C SER A 218 -15.58 9.28 -7.96
N ARG A 219 -14.34 9.33 -7.44
CA ARG A 219 -13.11 9.62 -8.17
C ARG A 219 -12.16 8.41 -8.28
N ASP A 220 -12.71 7.20 -8.22
CA ASP A 220 -11.91 5.97 -8.26
C ASP A 220 -10.98 5.91 -9.47
N ARG A 221 -11.46 6.31 -10.65
CA ARG A 221 -10.63 6.32 -11.89
C ARG A 221 -9.44 7.28 -11.78
N ASP A 222 -9.69 8.47 -11.20
CA ASP A 222 -8.66 9.51 -11.06
C ASP A 222 -7.64 9.15 -9.98
N LEU A 223 -8.08 8.38 -8.96
CA LEU A 223 -7.23 7.97 -7.85
C LEU A 223 -6.38 6.74 -8.16
N ARG A 224 -6.74 5.92 -9.13
CA ARG A 224 -5.94 4.77 -9.55
C ARG A 224 -4.72 5.24 -10.31
N ARG A 225 -3.53 4.78 -9.89
CA ARG A 225 -2.32 4.95 -10.68
C ARG A 225 -2.30 3.95 -11.84
N GLN A 226 -1.92 4.42 -13.00
CA GLN A 226 -1.62 3.55 -14.13
C GLN A 226 -0.14 3.18 -14.05
N GLU A 227 0.15 2.13 -13.30
CA GLU A 227 1.50 1.61 -13.20
C GLU A 227 1.68 0.51 -14.22
N THR A 228 2.67 0.67 -15.10
CA THR A 228 3.07 -0.38 -16.03
C THR A 228 3.89 -1.42 -15.32
N ALA A 229 3.53 -2.70 -15.48
CA ALA A 229 4.36 -3.79 -15.01
C ALA A 229 5.74 -3.68 -15.66
N PHE A 230 6.79 -3.77 -14.87
CA PHE A 230 8.16 -3.78 -15.36
C PHE A 230 8.81 -5.14 -15.17
N SER A 231 9.70 -5.49 -16.09
CA SER A 231 10.45 -6.73 -15.99
C SER A 231 11.76 -6.50 -15.27
N MET A 232 12.02 -7.30 -14.25
CA MET A 232 13.24 -7.27 -13.47
C MET A 232 14.00 -8.58 -13.66
N ARG A 233 15.32 -8.50 -13.85
CA ARG A 233 16.18 -9.68 -13.88
C ARG A 233 16.58 -10.05 -12.46
N ARG A 234 16.60 -11.37 -12.18
CA ARG A 234 17.07 -11.93 -10.91
C ARG A 234 18.30 -12.77 -11.16
N GLY A 235 19.22 -12.72 -10.23
CA GLY A 235 20.35 -13.64 -10.15
C GLY A 235 19.90 -15.07 -9.84
N ALA A 236 20.81 -16.02 -9.94
CA ALA A 236 20.56 -17.43 -9.61
C ALA A 236 20.16 -17.65 -8.13
N ASP A 237 20.54 -16.73 -7.26
CA ASP A 237 20.22 -16.66 -5.83
C ASP A 237 18.87 -15.96 -5.54
N GLY A 238 18.17 -15.51 -6.59
CA GLY A 238 16.91 -14.78 -6.47
C GLY A 238 17.06 -13.28 -6.21
N THR A 239 18.28 -12.74 -6.07
CA THR A 239 18.51 -11.31 -5.86
C THR A 239 18.17 -10.49 -7.10
N PRO A 240 17.51 -9.32 -6.95
CA PRO A 240 17.26 -8.42 -8.06
C PRO A 240 18.57 -7.88 -8.66
N LEU A 241 18.72 -7.93 -9.96
CA LEU A 241 19.85 -7.34 -10.68
C LEU A 241 19.53 -5.90 -11.07
N PRO A 242 20.36 -4.91 -10.70
CA PRO A 242 20.07 -3.48 -10.92
C PRO A 242 20.02 -3.08 -12.40
N ASP A 243 20.65 -3.84 -13.28
CA ASP A 243 20.77 -3.57 -14.72
C ASP A 243 19.50 -3.80 -15.54
N GLY A 244 18.44 -4.31 -14.90
CA GLY A 244 17.15 -4.59 -15.54
C GLY A 244 16.06 -3.55 -15.31
N ILE A 245 16.30 -2.52 -14.51
CA ILE A 245 15.30 -1.51 -14.18
C ILE A 245 15.40 -0.35 -15.18
N GLN A 246 14.39 -0.18 -16.02
CA GLN A 246 14.32 1.03 -16.86
C GLN A 246 14.12 2.25 -15.95
N ALA A 247 15.00 3.25 -16.08
CA ALA A 247 15.03 4.44 -15.22
C ALA A 247 13.70 5.23 -15.15
N GLY A 248 12.80 5.08 -16.11
CA GLY A 248 11.48 5.71 -16.09
C GLY A 248 10.38 4.90 -15.41
N SER A 249 10.61 3.63 -15.07
CA SER A 249 9.59 2.75 -14.50
C SER A 249 9.46 2.88 -12.97
N LEU A 250 10.47 3.48 -12.30
CA LEU A 250 10.47 3.69 -10.86
C LEU A 250 9.73 4.96 -10.41
N TYR A 251 9.52 5.88 -11.35
CA TYR A 251 8.82 7.12 -11.07
C TYR A 251 7.39 7.01 -11.60
N GLY A 252 6.50 6.51 -10.76
CA GLY A 252 5.06 6.63 -10.99
C GLY A 252 4.65 8.09 -11.11
N ASP A 253 3.46 8.37 -11.64
CA ASP A 253 2.96 9.74 -11.69
C ASP A 253 2.94 10.33 -10.27
N ASP A 254 3.38 11.58 -10.12
CA ASP A 254 3.41 12.32 -8.86
C ASP A 254 2.09 13.09 -8.62
N LEU A 255 1.05 12.74 -9.37
CA LEU A 255 -0.25 13.39 -9.30
C LEU A 255 -0.92 13.10 -7.96
N ARG A 256 -1.49 14.16 -7.38
CA ARG A 256 -2.28 14.14 -6.15
C ARG A 256 -3.68 14.64 -6.45
N LEU A 257 -4.65 14.15 -5.71
CA LEU A 257 -5.97 14.79 -5.68
C LEU A 257 -5.94 15.88 -4.61
N GLN A 258 -5.87 17.14 -5.02
CA GLN A 258 -5.93 18.27 -4.10
C GLN A 258 -7.38 18.70 -3.92
N LEU A 259 -7.79 18.82 -2.65
CA LEU A 259 -9.11 19.28 -2.26
C LEU A 259 -9.08 20.80 -2.05
N THR A 260 -10.25 21.42 -2.19
CA THR A 260 -10.46 22.83 -1.78
C THR A 260 -10.63 22.96 -0.26
N LEU A 261 -10.91 21.84 0.44
CA LEU A 261 -11.11 21.81 1.89
C LEU A 261 -9.84 22.17 2.65
N ASP A 262 -9.99 22.95 3.71
CA ASP A 262 -8.91 23.31 4.65
C ASP A 262 -9.04 22.51 5.95
N SER A 263 -8.00 21.75 6.30
CA SER A 263 -8.01 20.89 7.50
C SER A 263 -8.25 21.67 8.80
N ARG A 264 -7.75 22.90 8.90
CA ARG A 264 -7.94 23.73 10.11
C ARG A 264 -9.38 24.19 10.22
N LEU A 265 -9.93 24.68 9.11
CA LEU A 265 -11.33 25.14 9.09
C LEU A 265 -12.29 23.97 9.32
N GLN A 266 -12.00 22.81 8.70
CA GLN A 266 -12.74 21.57 8.91
C GLN A 266 -12.73 21.16 10.39
N GLN A 267 -11.57 21.22 11.04
CA GLN A 267 -11.43 20.89 12.47
C GLN A 267 -12.26 21.81 13.38
N VAL A 268 -12.22 23.12 13.13
CA VAL A 268 -13.02 24.10 13.87
C VAL A 268 -14.51 23.86 13.66
N ALA A 269 -14.91 23.61 12.41
CA ALA A 269 -16.30 23.32 12.08
C ALA A 269 -16.80 22.03 12.75
N VAL A 270 -15.99 20.94 12.79
CA VAL A 270 -16.33 19.70 13.50
C VAL A 270 -16.54 19.97 14.99
N GLN A 271 -15.64 20.70 15.62
CA GLN A 271 -15.72 21.00 17.05
C GLN A 271 -16.97 21.84 17.38
N ALA A 272 -17.21 22.92 16.63
CA ALA A 272 -18.35 23.78 16.80
C ALA A 272 -19.69 23.03 16.58
N LEU A 273 -19.79 22.30 15.48
CA LEU A 273 -20.98 21.52 15.13
C LEU A 273 -21.28 20.43 16.17
N SER A 274 -20.27 19.66 16.57
CA SER A 274 -20.42 18.58 17.53
C SER A 274 -20.90 19.10 18.89
N LYS A 275 -20.42 20.28 19.30
CA LYS A 275 -20.87 20.96 20.54
C LYS A 275 -22.36 21.32 20.44
N GLN A 276 -22.78 21.91 19.30
CA GLN A 276 -24.17 22.31 19.11
C GLN A 276 -25.12 21.11 19.03
N VAL A 277 -24.76 20.07 18.26
CA VAL A 277 -25.56 18.85 18.15
C VAL A 277 -25.79 18.22 19.53
N LYS A 278 -24.76 18.19 20.39
CA LYS A 278 -24.88 17.71 21.77
C LYS A 278 -25.77 18.62 22.63
N GLN A 279 -25.56 19.93 22.54
CA GLN A 279 -26.30 20.92 23.33
C GLN A 279 -27.80 20.88 23.05
N TRP A 280 -28.17 20.71 21.77
CA TRP A 280 -29.55 20.71 21.33
C TRP A 280 -30.15 19.29 21.20
N HIS A 281 -29.43 18.26 21.63
CA HIS A 281 -29.83 16.86 21.47
C HIS A 281 -30.31 16.53 20.06
N ALA A 282 -29.69 17.17 19.06
CA ALA A 282 -30.04 16.95 17.66
C ALA A 282 -29.57 15.55 17.20
N LYS A 283 -30.37 14.92 16.33
CA LYS A 283 -30.04 13.59 15.79
C LYS A 283 -28.80 13.65 14.88
N ARG A 284 -28.66 14.75 14.13
CA ARG A 284 -27.56 14.98 13.19
C ARG A 284 -27.44 16.48 12.91
N GLY A 285 -26.29 16.88 12.42
CA GLY A 285 -26.02 18.26 12.01
C GLY A 285 -25.02 18.29 10.85
N ALA A 286 -25.06 19.36 10.06
CA ALA A 286 -24.08 19.64 9.04
C ALA A 286 -23.64 21.10 9.09
N ALA A 287 -22.38 21.36 8.71
CA ALA A 287 -21.85 22.70 8.54
C ALA A 287 -21.03 22.75 7.24
N LEU A 288 -21.37 23.73 6.40
CA LEU A 288 -20.72 23.96 5.13
C LEU A 288 -20.15 25.38 5.12
N VAL A 289 -18.89 25.51 4.73
CA VAL A 289 -18.22 26.80 4.56
C VAL A 289 -17.75 26.89 3.11
N MET A 290 -18.24 27.89 2.41
CA MET A 290 -17.96 28.11 1.01
C MET A 290 -17.36 29.50 0.80
N ASP A 291 -16.37 29.63 -0.05
CA ASP A 291 -15.89 30.91 -0.55
C ASP A 291 -16.97 31.50 -1.49
N ALA A 292 -17.52 32.64 -1.11
CA ALA A 292 -18.61 33.27 -1.86
C ALA A 292 -18.20 33.79 -3.24
N ARG A 293 -16.89 33.96 -3.49
CA ARG A 293 -16.36 34.48 -4.77
C ARG A 293 -16.05 33.36 -5.76
N SER A 294 -15.42 32.32 -5.28
CA SER A 294 -14.95 31.20 -6.13
C SER A 294 -15.94 30.03 -6.17
N GLY A 295 -16.81 29.91 -5.16
CA GLY A 295 -17.67 28.75 -4.96
C GLY A 295 -16.92 27.53 -4.38
N GLU A 296 -15.64 27.67 -4.02
CA GLU A 296 -14.87 26.60 -3.42
C GLU A 296 -15.42 26.21 -2.04
N MET A 297 -15.63 24.92 -1.84
CA MET A 297 -15.98 24.38 -0.52
C MET A 297 -14.73 24.33 0.35
N LEU A 298 -14.70 25.11 1.43
CA LEU A 298 -13.58 25.22 2.35
C LEU A 298 -13.71 24.27 3.55
N ALA A 299 -14.94 23.99 3.96
CA ALA A 299 -15.27 22.95 4.94
C ALA A 299 -16.63 22.32 4.62
N LEU A 300 -16.69 21.00 4.79
CA LEU A 300 -17.92 20.20 4.65
C LEU A 300 -17.93 19.17 5.77
N VAL A 301 -18.76 19.38 6.77
CA VAL A 301 -18.78 18.59 8.00
C VAL A 301 -20.18 18.06 8.25
N SER A 302 -20.24 16.78 8.54
CA SER A 302 -21.44 16.10 9.04
C SER A 302 -21.18 15.41 10.37
N THR A 303 -22.14 15.42 11.26
CA THR A 303 -22.09 14.70 12.54
C THR A 303 -23.42 13.98 12.79
N PRO A 304 -23.40 12.73 13.32
CA PRO A 304 -22.25 11.93 13.68
C PRO A 304 -21.44 11.46 12.46
N SER A 305 -20.15 11.20 12.65
CA SER A 305 -19.20 10.72 11.64
C SER A 305 -18.59 9.39 12.07
N TYR A 306 -17.66 8.84 11.28
CA TYR A 306 -17.00 7.57 11.51
C TYR A 306 -15.49 7.70 11.29
N ASN A 307 -14.71 6.68 11.72
CA ASN A 307 -13.29 6.61 11.40
C ASN A 307 -13.08 5.64 10.21
N PRO A 308 -12.63 6.13 9.05
CA PRO A 308 -12.45 5.31 7.85
C PRO A 308 -11.37 4.23 8.02
N ASN A 309 -10.40 4.43 8.93
CA ASN A 309 -9.40 3.39 9.26
C ASN A 309 -9.99 2.21 10.06
N ARG A 310 -11.22 2.34 10.59
CA ARG A 310 -11.92 1.31 11.39
C ARG A 310 -13.41 1.25 11.04
N PHE A 311 -13.71 1.36 9.75
CA PHE A 311 -15.10 1.47 9.24
C PHE A 311 -16.01 0.32 9.72
N TRP A 312 -15.46 -0.88 9.93
CA TRP A 312 -16.21 -2.06 10.39
C TRP A 312 -16.81 -1.91 11.80
N GLY A 313 -16.36 -0.94 12.60
CA GLY A 313 -16.89 -0.64 13.92
C GLY A 313 -18.04 0.38 13.91
N PHE A 314 -18.52 0.82 12.74
CA PHE A 314 -19.51 1.87 12.60
C PHE A 314 -20.74 1.42 11.81
N ASN A 315 -21.87 2.10 12.07
CA ASN A 315 -23.09 1.87 11.32
C ASN A 315 -22.91 2.36 9.86
N PRO A 316 -23.23 1.54 8.84
CA PRO A 316 -23.12 1.93 7.43
C PRO A 316 -23.91 3.20 7.05
N GLY A 317 -24.99 3.53 7.77
CA GLY A 317 -25.71 4.77 7.56
C GLY A 317 -24.89 6.04 7.76
N LEU A 318 -23.73 5.96 8.45
CA LEU A 318 -22.81 7.07 8.66
C LEU A 318 -21.85 7.31 7.48
N PHE A 319 -21.77 6.36 6.54
CA PHE A 319 -20.82 6.44 5.42
C PHE A 319 -21.25 7.43 4.33
N ARG A 320 -22.51 7.85 4.38
CA ARG A 320 -23.06 8.83 3.44
C ARG A 320 -22.82 10.25 3.92
N GLU A 321 -22.48 11.15 2.99
CA GLU A 321 -22.55 12.58 3.24
C GLU A 321 -24.00 13.06 3.02
N TRP A 322 -24.80 12.92 4.05
CA TRP A 322 -26.22 13.18 3.99
C TRP A 322 -26.58 14.64 3.66
N SER A 323 -25.70 15.60 3.99
CA SER A 323 -25.96 17.01 3.74
C SER A 323 -26.09 17.37 2.25
N VAL A 324 -25.50 16.53 1.38
CA VAL A 324 -25.58 16.68 -0.09
C VAL A 324 -26.31 15.54 -0.79
N GLN A 325 -26.61 14.44 -0.08
CA GLN A 325 -27.27 13.27 -0.67
C GLN A 325 -28.73 13.11 -0.26
N ASP A 326 -29.11 13.62 0.91
CA ASP A 326 -30.48 13.52 1.41
C ASP A 326 -31.29 14.73 0.97
N LEU A 327 -32.56 14.49 0.68
CA LEU A 327 -33.53 15.56 0.48
C LEU A 327 -33.98 16.13 1.82
N TYR A 328 -34.12 17.44 1.88
CA TYR A 328 -34.67 18.13 3.03
C TYR A 328 -35.47 19.35 2.58
N GLU A 329 -36.43 19.79 3.40
CA GLU A 329 -37.18 21.00 3.16
C GLU A 329 -36.37 22.22 3.61
N PRO A 330 -35.90 23.09 2.66
CA PRO A 330 -35.08 24.23 3.01
C PRO A 330 -35.81 25.31 3.78
N GLY A 331 -37.14 25.33 3.69
CA GLY A 331 -37.98 26.34 4.30
C GLY A 331 -37.66 27.75 3.81
N SER A 332 -37.82 28.75 4.74
CA SER A 332 -37.64 30.19 4.38
C SER A 332 -36.24 30.55 3.89
N THR A 333 -35.23 29.67 4.07
CA THR A 333 -33.88 29.91 3.52
C THR A 333 -33.84 29.86 2.00
N PHE A 334 -34.88 29.35 1.36
CA PHE A 334 -35.03 29.32 -0.09
C PHE A 334 -35.65 30.59 -0.67
N LYS A 335 -36.25 31.43 0.15
CA LYS A 335 -36.95 32.69 -0.31
C LYS A 335 -36.06 33.68 -1.07
N PRO A 336 -34.76 33.91 -0.68
CA PRO A 336 -33.88 34.72 -1.48
C PRO A 336 -33.70 34.21 -2.91
N ILE A 337 -33.65 32.88 -3.09
CA ILE A 337 -33.50 32.24 -4.41
C ILE A 337 -34.77 32.47 -5.22
N ASN A 338 -35.96 32.30 -4.61
CA ASN A 338 -37.24 32.56 -5.26
C ASN A 338 -37.33 34.02 -5.76
N LEU A 339 -36.97 35.01 -4.93
CA LEU A 339 -36.95 36.40 -5.36
C LEU A 339 -35.92 36.67 -6.45
N ALA A 340 -34.73 36.05 -6.38
CA ALA A 340 -33.72 36.18 -7.43
C ALA A 340 -34.28 35.68 -8.78
N ILE A 341 -34.99 34.55 -8.78
CA ILE A 341 -35.69 34.02 -9.97
C ILE A 341 -36.73 35.03 -10.48
N ALA A 342 -37.60 35.51 -9.59
CA ALA A 342 -38.65 36.46 -9.98
C ALA A 342 -38.09 37.77 -10.53
N LEU A 343 -36.96 38.26 -10.01
CA LEU A 343 -36.24 39.40 -10.53
C LEU A 343 -35.58 39.12 -11.89
N GLN A 344 -34.96 37.94 -12.05
CA GLN A 344 -34.33 37.52 -13.30
C GLN A 344 -35.33 37.43 -14.45
N GLU A 345 -36.53 36.87 -14.15
CA GLU A 345 -37.65 36.78 -15.09
C GLU A 345 -38.41 38.12 -15.29
N LYS A 346 -37.96 39.20 -14.61
CA LYS A 346 -38.64 40.51 -14.63
C LYS A 346 -40.11 40.44 -14.22
N ALA A 347 -40.50 39.43 -13.47
CA ALA A 347 -41.87 39.21 -12.96
C ALA A 347 -42.20 40.18 -11.82
N ILE A 348 -41.15 40.68 -11.13
CA ILE A 348 -41.30 41.65 -10.04
C ILE A 348 -40.30 42.82 -10.23
N ASP A 349 -40.70 44.00 -9.73
CA ASP A 349 -39.82 45.16 -9.55
C ASP A 349 -39.21 45.10 -8.14
N PRO A 350 -37.90 45.37 -7.92
CA PRO A 350 -37.28 45.39 -6.59
C PRO A 350 -38.02 46.31 -5.60
N HIS A 351 -38.59 47.40 -6.07
CA HIS A 351 -39.38 48.38 -5.27
C HIS A 351 -40.89 48.10 -5.33
N GLY A 352 -41.29 47.07 -6.04
CA GLY A 352 -42.70 46.65 -6.13
C GLY A 352 -43.26 46.23 -4.76
N ARG A 353 -44.60 46.31 -4.65
CA ARG A 353 -45.29 46.01 -3.39
C ARG A 353 -46.28 44.88 -3.58
N VAL A 354 -46.53 44.18 -2.48
CA VAL A 354 -47.56 43.15 -2.32
C VAL A 354 -48.38 43.42 -1.07
N ASN A 355 -49.63 42.96 -1.08
CA ASN A 355 -50.47 43.07 0.09
C ASN A 355 -50.47 41.76 0.87
N ASP A 356 -49.74 41.76 1.99
CA ASP A 356 -49.65 40.62 2.88
C ASP A 356 -50.84 40.62 3.84
N VAL A 357 -51.83 39.83 3.50
CA VAL A 357 -53.07 39.69 4.26
C VAL A 357 -53.01 38.62 5.36
N GLY A 358 -51.79 38.06 5.62
CA GLY A 358 -51.55 37.07 6.68
C GLY A 358 -51.91 35.65 6.29
N GLN A 359 -52.82 35.46 5.33
CA GLN A 359 -53.29 34.17 4.86
C GLN A 359 -53.70 34.23 3.38
N LEU A 360 -53.37 33.19 2.62
CA LEU A 360 -53.85 32.93 1.26
C LEU A 360 -54.30 31.48 1.14
N SER A 361 -55.19 31.20 0.17
CA SER A 361 -55.52 29.81 -0.21
C SER A 361 -55.04 29.54 -1.63
N ILE A 362 -54.27 28.47 -1.81
CA ILE A 362 -53.78 27.99 -3.12
C ILE A 362 -54.17 26.53 -3.30
N GLY A 363 -54.89 26.25 -4.38
CA GLY A 363 -55.35 24.89 -4.66
C GLY A 363 -56.16 24.25 -3.52
N GLY A 364 -56.88 25.07 -2.74
CA GLY A 364 -57.66 24.63 -1.58
C GLY A 364 -56.83 24.49 -0.27
N TRP A 365 -55.51 24.75 -0.30
CA TRP A 365 -54.67 24.68 0.88
C TRP A 365 -54.38 26.08 1.44
N PRO A 366 -54.60 26.31 2.76
CA PRO A 366 -54.31 27.59 3.38
C PRO A 366 -52.80 27.74 3.62
N ILE A 367 -52.22 28.87 3.23
CA ILE A 367 -50.86 29.27 3.50
C ILE A 367 -50.86 30.45 4.46
N PHE A 368 -50.21 30.31 5.60
CA PHE A 368 -50.08 31.33 6.63
C PHE A 368 -48.66 31.86 6.73
N ASN A 369 -48.52 33.11 7.17
CA ASN A 369 -47.25 33.56 7.73
C ASN A 369 -46.93 32.79 9.01
N ASN A 370 -45.62 32.57 9.30
CA ASN A 370 -45.22 31.77 10.47
C ASN A 370 -45.62 32.42 11.81
N ASP A 371 -45.70 33.74 11.83
CA ASP A 371 -46.12 34.55 12.97
C ASP A 371 -47.64 34.77 13.03
N HIS A 372 -48.40 34.19 12.07
CA HIS A 372 -49.82 34.37 11.90
C HIS A 372 -50.28 35.83 11.76
N SER A 373 -49.39 36.76 11.39
CA SER A 373 -49.66 38.20 11.24
C SER A 373 -49.89 38.58 9.77
N ALA A 374 -50.74 39.59 9.57
CA ALA A 374 -50.83 40.32 8.31
C ALA A 374 -49.93 41.56 8.39
N HIS A 375 -49.03 41.72 7.41
CA HIS A 375 -48.08 42.86 7.38
C HIS A 375 -48.59 44.01 6.51
N GLY A 376 -49.76 43.86 5.86
CA GLY A 376 -50.32 44.89 4.98
C GLY A 376 -49.55 45.03 3.67
N VAL A 377 -49.52 46.27 3.14
CA VAL A 377 -48.82 46.57 1.90
C VAL A 377 -47.33 46.79 2.16
N ILE A 378 -46.50 45.80 1.80
CA ILE A 378 -45.06 45.78 2.00
C ILE A 378 -44.29 45.59 0.67
N ASP A 379 -43.05 46.05 0.61
CA ASP A 379 -42.14 45.84 -0.53
C ASP A 379 -41.44 44.47 -0.44
N PHE A 380 -40.76 44.02 -1.52
CA PHE A 380 -40.07 42.75 -1.56
C PHE A 380 -38.88 42.64 -0.59
N PRO A 381 -38.06 43.67 -0.32
CA PRO A 381 -37.11 43.66 0.79
C PRO A 381 -37.78 43.33 2.12
N THR A 382 -38.92 43.97 2.44
CA THR A 382 -39.68 43.69 3.65
C THR A 382 -40.26 42.27 3.67
N VAL A 383 -40.70 41.73 2.53
CA VAL A 383 -41.14 40.34 2.40
C VAL A 383 -40.04 39.37 2.88
N LEU A 384 -38.76 39.62 2.51
CA LEU A 384 -37.64 38.82 3.02
C LEU A 384 -37.38 39.08 4.50
N GLN A 385 -37.37 40.33 4.92
CA GLN A 385 -37.06 40.73 6.30
C GLN A 385 -38.00 40.09 7.32
N VAL A 386 -39.31 40.12 7.05
CA VAL A 386 -40.33 39.50 7.93
C VAL A 386 -40.60 38.05 7.58
N SER A 387 -39.92 37.55 6.54
CA SER A 387 -40.10 36.17 6.07
C SER A 387 -41.54 35.84 5.70
N SER A 388 -42.29 36.79 5.06
CA SER A 388 -43.67 36.58 4.66
C SER A 388 -43.83 35.40 3.68
N ASN A 389 -44.66 34.43 4.04
CA ASN A 389 -45.04 33.34 3.13
C ASN A 389 -46.03 33.85 2.09
N VAL A 390 -46.99 34.68 2.52
CA VAL A 390 -48.01 35.28 1.68
C VAL A 390 -47.40 36.18 0.61
N GLY A 391 -46.47 37.05 0.99
CA GLY A 391 -45.75 37.91 0.07
C GLY A 391 -44.88 37.12 -0.93
N MET A 392 -44.28 36.02 -0.49
CA MET A 392 -43.51 35.16 -1.37
C MET A 392 -44.37 34.44 -2.41
N VAL A 393 -45.51 33.92 -2.00
CA VAL A 393 -46.46 33.31 -2.92
C VAL A 393 -46.91 34.32 -3.98
N GLN A 394 -47.22 35.58 -3.59
CA GLN A 394 -47.62 36.61 -4.53
C GLN A 394 -46.50 37.03 -5.49
N ALA A 395 -45.23 36.95 -5.03
CA ALA A 395 -44.06 37.15 -5.91
C ALA A 395 -43.95 36.04 -6.96
N MET A 396 -44.01 34.78 -6.52
CA MET A 396 -43.83 33.63 -7.41
C MET A 396 -45.01 33.33 -8.30
N SER A 397 -46.22 33.79 -7.96
CA SER A 397 -47.40 33.69 -8.85
C SER A 397 -47.32 34.61 -10.08
N ARG A 398 -46.33 35.49 -10.14
CA ARG A 398 -46.08 36.36 -11.29
C ARG A 398 -45.01 35.80 -12.26
N VAL A 399 -44.27 34.76 -11.83
CA VAL A 399 -43.30 34.02 -12.65
C VAL A 399 -44.02 32.99 -13.49
#